data_c9dd1990d9dedaa8b1ccf657e0b649ab
#
_entry.id   c9dd1990d9dedaa8b1ccf657e0b649ab
#
_cell.length_a   1.000
_cell.length_b   1.000
_cell.length_c   1.000
_cell.angle_alpha   90.00
_cell.angle_beta   90.00
_cell.angle_gamma   90.00
#
_symmetry.space_group_name_H-M   'P 1'
#
loop_
_entity.id
_entity.type
_entity.pdbx_description
1 polymer ?
#
loop_
_entity_poly.entity_id
_entity_poly.type
_entity_poly.pdbx_seq_one_letter_code
_entity_poly.pdbx_strand_id
1 'polypeptide(L)'
;MKTTTTNVIRWAGLAAIAAGSLFIGIQAIHPIDVIESVTTGRWEIVHLMGVAMCLFSLIGITGIYARQVEETGRLGLAGFLVAGLFWALTMCFQFVEAFMSPVLATAAPKFVEGFLGIITGHGGEIDLGLLPTVYSVTGILYIASGLLFGIATFRAGVLPRWAGALLAFAAVAPLASPLQPWNCCPVSA
;
A
#
# COMPACT_ATOMS: atom_id res chain seq x y z
N MET A 1 -8.74 30.51 -13.24
CA MET A 1 -7.93 30.31 -12.03
C MET A 1 -6.51 29.97 -12.44
N LYS A 2 -5.48 30.74 -12.06
CA LYS A 2 -4.07 30.36 -12.38
C LYS A 2 -3.64 29.28 -11.38
N THR A 3 -3.25 28.13 -11.88
CA THR A 3 -2.68 27.05 -11.04
C THR A 3 -1.26 27.46 -10.69
N THR A 4 -0.95 27.60 -9.40
CA THR A 4 0.38 27.92 -8.89
C THR A 4 1.01 26.67 -8.28
N THR A 5 2.35 26.60 -8.23
CA THR A 5 3.08 25.49 -7.57
C THR A 5 2.60 25.28 -6.13
N THR A 6 2.31 26.37 -5.42
CA THR A 6 1.75 26.30 -4.05
C THR A 6 0.42 25.58 -4.00
N ASN A 7 -0.47 25.81 -4.97
CA ASN A 7 -1.76 25.12 -5.02
C ASN A 7 -1.60 23.62 -5.31
N VAL A 8 -0.68 23.25 -6.21
CA VAL A 8 -0.40 21.84 -6.50
C VAL A 8 0.10 21.11 -5.25
N ILE A 9 1.05 21.69 -4.52
CA ILE A 9 1.56 21.12 -3.26
C ILE A 9 0.45 20.98 -2.20
N ARG A 10 -0.47 21.96 -2.09
CA ARG A 10 -1.61 21.88 -1.16
C ARG A 10 -2.56 20.74 -1.52
N TRP A 11 -2.92 20.60 -2.79
CA TRP A 11 -3.77 19.49 -3.24
C TRP A 11 -3.12 18.13 -3.03
N ALA A 12 -1.82 18.03 -3.27
CA ALA A 12 -1.06 16.80 -2.98
C ALA A 12 -1.02 16.50 -1.47
N GLY A 13 -0.92 17.52 -0.62
CA GLY A 13 -1.04 17.35 0.84
C GLY A 13 -2.41 16.81 1.26
N LEU A 14 -3.49 17.33 0.67
CA LEU A 14 -4.85 16.82 0.90
C LEU A 14 -4.99 15.36 0.40
N ALA A 15 -4.39 15.03 -0.74
CA ALA A 15 -4.36 13.65 -1.24
C ALA A 15 -3.63 12.72 -0.26
N ALA A 16 -2.50 13.15 0.32
CA ALA A 16 -1.80 12.36 1.34
C ALA A 16 -2.67 12.09 2.58
N ILE A 17 -3.42 13.11 3.04
CA ILE A 17 -4.38 12.96 4.16
C ILE A 17 -5.48 11.98 3.78
N ALA A 18 -6.06 12.12 2.58
CA ALA A 18 -7.10 11.22 2.09
C ALA A 18 -6.60 9.78 2.01
N ALA A 19 -5.38 9.55 1.50
CA ALA A 19 -4.76 8.22 1.44
C ALA A 19 -4.63 7.59 2.84
N GLY A 20 -4.12 8.34 3.82
CA GLY A 20 -3.99 7.88 5.20
C GLY A 20 -5.35 7.57 5.85
N SER A 21 -6.36 8.40 5.59
CA SER A 21 -7.73 8.16 6.10
C SER A 21 -8.36 6.91 5.48
N LEU A 22 -8.17 6.71 4.17
CA LEU A 22 -8.63 5.50 3.49
C LEU A 22 -7.93 4.25 4.03
N PHE A 23 -6.61 4.31 4.27
CA PHE A 23 -5.86 3.21 4.88
C PHE A 23 -6.45 2.80 6.24
N ILE A 24 -6.71 3.76 7.13
CA ILE A 24 -7.34 3.49 8.44
C ILE A 24 -8.74 2.89 8.26
N GLY A 25 -9.54 3.45 7.34
CA GLY A 25 -10.88 2.95 7.06
C GLY A 25 -10.87 1.50 6.53
N ILE A 26 -9.96 1.20 5.59
CA ILE A 26 -9.78 -0.15 5.06
C ILE A 26 -9.46 -1.13 6.18
N GLN A 27 -8.51 -0.83 7.05
CA GLN A 27 -8.12 -1.72 8.15
C GLN A 27 -9.27 -2.04 9.11
N ALA A 28 -10.19 -1.08 9.31
CA ALA A 28 -11.33 -1.27 10.20
C ALA A 28 -12.42 -2.19 9.62
N ILE A 29 -12.52 -2.28 8.29
CA ILE A 29 -13.61 -3.00 7.61
C ILE A 29 -13.12 -4.08 6.65
N HIS A 30 -11.81 -4.39 6.60
CA HIS A 30 -11.28 -5.40 5.68
C HIS A 30 -11.91 -6.78 5.96
N PRO A 31 -12.50 -7.44 4.95
CA PRO A 31 -12.95 -8.82 5.12
C PRO A 31 -11.75 -9.78 5.21
N ILE A 32 -11.99 -11.00 5.63
CA ILE A 32 -10.96 -12.05 5.57
C ILE A 32 -10.68 -12.44 4.12
N ASP A 33 -9.42 -12.79 3.82
CA ASP A 33 -8.94 -13.13 2.47
C ASP A 33 -9.28 -14.59 2.13
N VAL A 34 -10.57 -14.84 1.89
CA VAL A 34 -11.11 -16.15 1.46
C VAL A 34 -12.05 -15.94 0.27
N ILE A 35 -12.22 -17.00 -0.54
CA ILE A 35 -12.96 -16.91 -1.80
C ILE A 35 -14.41 -16.48 -1.59
N GLU A 36 -15.04 -16.87 -0.49
CA GLU A 36 -16.42 -16.50 -0.14
C GLU A 36 -16.58 -14.99 0.07
N SER A 37 -15.53 -14.33 0.54
CA SER A 37 -15.52 -12.89 0.75
C SER A 37 -15.47 -12.09 -0.55
N VAL A 38 -14.82 -12.63 -1.58
CA VAL A 38 -14.49 -11.94 -2.84
C VAL A 38 -15.73 -11.46 -3.59
N THR A 39 -16.85 -12.17 -3.50
CA THR A 39 -18.11 -11.82 -4.16
C THR A 39 -19.03 -10.93 -3.32
N THR A 40 -18.56 -10.46 -2.16
CA THR A 40 -19.35 -9.61 -1.28
C THR A 40 -19.21 -8.13 -1.62
N GLY A 41 -20.24 -7.34 -1.41
CA GLY A 41 -20.18 -5.88 -1.58
C GLY A 41 -19.15 -5.22 -0.63
N ARG A 42 -18.85 -5.85 0.52
CA ARG A 42 -17.80 -5.39 1.43
C ARG A 42 -16.42 -5.50 0.80
N TRP A 43 -16.13 -6.61 0.11
CA TRP A 43 -14.90 -6.81 -0.64
C TRP A 43 -14.72 -5.73 -1.71
N GLU A 44 -15.75 -5.52 -2.52
CA GLU A 44 -15.75 -4.52 -3.60
C GLU A 44 -15.44 -3.13 -3.05
N ILE A 45 -16.13 -2.68 -2.01
CA ILE A 45 -15.94 -1.36 -1.41
C ILE A 45 -14.50 -1.22 -0.88
N VAL A 46 -13.98 -2.20 -0.16
CA VAL A 46 -12.65 -2.15 0.45
C VAL A 46 -11.55 -2.05 -0.61
N HIS A 47 -11.63 -2.84 -1.67
CA HIS A 47 -10.61 -2.84 -2.70
C HIS A 47 -10.72 -1.64 -3.66
N LEU A 48 -11.93 -1.11 -3.89
CA LEU A 48 -12.10 0.19 -4.56
C LEU A 48 -11.49 1.34 -3.73
N MET A 49 -11.67 1.32 -2.41
CA MET A 49 -10.98 2.25 -1.50
C MET A 49 -9.46 2.06 -1.58
N GLY A 50 -8.97 0.83 -1.72
CA GLY A 50 -7.55 0.50 -1.92
C GLY A 50 -6.97 1.10 -3.20
N VAL A 51 -7.67 0.99 -4.32
CA VAL A 51 -7.27 1.64 -5.58
C VAL A 51 -7.21 3.16 -5.41
N ALA A 52 -8.23 3.76 -4.82
CA ALA A 52 -8.27 5.21 -4.55
C ALA A 52 -7.13 5.63 -3.61
N MET A 53 -6.85 4.86 -2.57
CA MET A 53 -5.74 5.06 -1.63
C MET A 53 -4.39 5.08 -2.37
N CYS A 54 -4.15 4.13 -3.27
CA CYS A 54 -2.90 4.08 -4.06
C CYS A 54 -2.74 5.31 -4.95
N LEU A 55 -3.81 5.74 -5.64
CA LEU A 55 -3.81 6.95 -6.45
C LEU A 55 -3.50 8.20 -5.62
N PHE A 56 -4.18 8.36 -4.50
CA PHE A 56 -3.93 9.50 -3.60
C PHE A 56 -2.54 9.44 -2.96
N SER A 57 -2.00 8.25 -2.69
CA SER A 57 -0.64 8.08 -2.21
C SER A 57 0.39 8.54 -3.23
N LEU A 58 0.24 8.17 -4.51
CA LEU A 58 1.11 8.62 -5.60
C LEU A 58 1.10 10.15 -5.75
N ILE A 59 -0.06 10.77 -5.70
CA ILE A 59 -0.19 12.23 -5.72
C ILE A 59 0.45 12.84 -4.48
N GLY A 60 0.17 12.26 -3.31
CA GLY A 60 0.67 12.73 -2.02
C GLY A 60 2.19 12.71 -1.90
N ILE A 61 2.83 11.58 -2.23
CA ILE A 61 4.30 11.48 -2.18
C ILE A 61 4.97 12.42 -3.16
N THR A 62 4.35 12.68 -4.32
CA THR A 62 4.87 13.64 -5.32
C THR A 62 4.88 15.05 -4.71
N GLY A 63 3.83 15.48 -4.06
CA GLY A 63 3.79 16.80 -3.42
C GLY A 63 4.70 16.91 -2.21
N ILE A 64 4.81 15.86 -1.39
CA ILE A 64 5.73 15.81 -0.25
C ILE A 64 7.18 15.90 -0.75
N TYR A 65 7.54 15.16 -1.81
CA TYR A 65 8.87 15.23 -2.41
C TYR A 65 9.14 16.62 -3.01
N ALA A 66 8.22 17.13 -3.83
CA ALA A 66 8.35 18.46 -4.45
C ALA A 66 8.55 19.58 -3.41
N ARG A 67 7.96 19.46 -2.22
CA ARG A 67 8.09 20.46 -1.14
C ARG A 67 9.48 20.49 -0.51
N GLN A 68 10.24 19.40 -0.59
CA GLN A 68 11.51 19.23 0.10
C GLN A 68 12.66 18.72 -0.82
N VAL A 69 12.48 18.85 -2.13
CA VAL A 69 13.39 18.26 -3.14
C VAL A 69 14.82 18.77 -2.99
N GLU A 70 15.01 20.06 -2.65
CA GLU A 70 16.35 20.68 -2.54
C GLU A 70 17.11 20.17 -1.31
N GLU A 71 16.40 19.89 -0.20
CA GLU A 71 16.99 19.50 1.08
C GLU A 71 17.16 17.99 1.26
N THR A 72 16.38 17.18 0.53
CA THR A 72 16.43 15.71 0.66
C THR A 72 17.56 15.06 -0.13
N GLY A 73 18.06 15.72 -1.16
CA GLY A 73 19.17 15.25 -2.00
C GLY A 73 18.87 13.89 -2.66
N ARG A 74 19.95 13.11 -2.90
CA ARG A 74 19.82 11.79 -3.56
C ARG A 74 19.02 10.79 -2.75
N LEU A 75 19.06 10.86 -1.43
CA LEU A 75 18.29 9.95 -0.57
C LEU A 75 16.78 10.16 -0.75
N GLY A 76 16.35 11.43 -0.80
CA GLY A 76 14.95 11.78 -1.05
C GLY A 76 14.48 11.34 -2.43
N LEU A 77 15.31 11.52 -3.47
CA LEU A 77 14.99 11.05 -4.81
C LEU A 77 14.84 9.52 -4.85
N ALA A 78 15.80 8.78 -4.28
CA ALA A 78 15.73 7.32 -4.21
C ALA A 78 14.46 6.86 -3.46
N GLY A 79 14.19 7.45 -2.29
CA GLY A 79 12.99 7.15 -1.52
C GLY A 79 11.69 7.44 -2.29
N PHE A 80 11.64 8.57 -2.99
CA PHE A 80 10.49 8.95 -3.83
C PHE A 80 10.25 7.95 -4.98
N LEU A 81 11.31 7.57 -5.71
CA LEU A 81 11.19 6.63 -6.83
C LEU A 81 10.77 5.23 -6.35
N VAL A 82 11.37 4.74 -5.25
CA VAL A 82 11.02 3.45 -4.66
C VAL A 82 9.58 3.46 -4.12
N ALA A 83 9.15 4.56 -3.48
CA ALA A 83 7.77 4.72 -3.03
C ALA A 83 6.77 4.78 -4.19
N GLY A 84 7.13 5.47 -5.28
CA GLY A 84 6.32 5.50 -6.50
C GLY A 84 6.13 4.11 -7.10
N LEU A 85 7.20 3.33 -7.20
CA LEU A 85 7.14 1.95 -7.69
C LEU A 85 6.32 1.06 -6.76
N PHE A 86 6.51 1.16 -5.42
CA PHE A 86 5.70 0.44 -4.45
C PHE A 86 4.21 0.71 -4.63
N TRP A 87 3.79 1.97 -4.66
CA TRP A 87 2.37 2.32 -4.81
C TRP A 87 1.80 1.93 -6.16
N ALA A 88 2.58 1.99 -7.24
CA ALA A 88 2.15 1.53 -8.56
C ALA A 88 1.90 0.01 -8.58
N LEU A 89 2.81 -0.79 -8.02
CA LEU A 89 2.63 -2.24 -7.93
C LEU A 89 1.48 -2.62 -7.00
N THR A 90 1.36 -1.98 -5.84
CA THR A 90 0.23 -2.18 -4.92
C THR A 90 -1.10 -1.87 -5.60
N MET A 91 -1.17 -0.81 -6.42
CA MET A 91 -2.36 -0.47 -7.18
C MET A 91 -2.74 -1.57 -8.18
N CYS A 92 -1.76 -2.24 -8.81
CA CYS A 92 -2.04 -3.38 -9.69
C CYS A 92 -2.69 -4.55 -8.92
N PHE A 93 -2.21 -4.88 -7.73
CA PHE A 93 -2.83 -5.90 -6.88
C PHE A 93 -4.24 -5.48 -6.46
N GLN A 94 -4.41 -4.26 -5.96
CA GLN A 94 -5.72 -3.73 -5.58
C GLN A 94 -6.71 -3.71 -6.76
N PHE A 95 -6.23 -3.44 -7.97
CA PHE A 95 -7.05 -3.51 -9.17
C PHE A 95 -7.52 -4.93 -9.46
N VAL A 96 -6.64 -5.93 -9.36
CA VAL A 96 -7.01 -7.34 -9.52
C VAL A 96 -8.05 -7.74 -8.47
N GLU A 97 -7.87 -7.36 -7.23
CA GLU A 97 -8.81 -7.66 -6.13
C GLU A 97 -10.17 -7.00 -6.33
N ALA A 98 -10.19 -5.72 -6.75
CA ALA A 98 -11.42 -4.97 -6.93
C ALA A 98 -12.25 -5.42 -8.13
N PHE A 99 -11.59 -5.68 -9.27
CA PHE A 99 -12.29 -5.81 -10.56
C PHE A 99 -12.21 -7.21 -11.18
N MET A 100 -11.12 -7.93 -10.94
CA MET A 100 -10.91 -9.24 -11.59
C MET A 100 -11.32 -10.39 -10.68
N SER A 101 -10.93 -10.35 -9.41
CA SER A 101 -11.20 -11.45 -8.48
C SER A 101 -12.68 -11.78 -8.33
N PRO A 102 -13.63 -10.82 -8.23
CA PRO A 102 -15.06 -11.14 -8.16
C PRO A 102 -15.57 -11.88 -9.39
N VAL A 103 -15.09 -11.51 -10.58
CA VAL A 103 -15.47 -12.18 -11.84
C VAL A 103 -14.83 -13.56 -11.93
N LEU A 104 -13.57 -13.68 -11.57
CA LEU A 104 -12.81 -14.92 -11.63
C LEU A 104 -13.20 -15.92 -10.53
N ALA A 105 -13.77 -15.48 -9.43
CA ALA A 105 -14.24 -16.36 -8.36
C ALA A 105 -15.23 -17.43 -8.87
N THR A 106 -16.01 -17.10 -9.90
CA THR A 106 -16.92 -18.06 -10.55
C THR A 106 -16.28 -18.78 -11.74
N ALA A 107 -15.51 -18.05 -12.56
CA ALA A 107 -14.97 -18.60 -13.81
C ALA A 107 -13.68 -19.42 -13.61
N ALA A 108 -12.86 -19.07 -12.63
CA ALA A 108 -11.56 -19.68 -12.33
C ALA A 108 -11.26 -19.65 -10.81
N PRO A 109 -12.06 -20.33 -9.97
CA PRO A 109 -11.94 -20.26 -8.52
C PRO A 109 -10.54 -20.60 -8.01
N LYS A 110 -9.89 -21.62 -8.56
CA LYS A 110 -8.52 -22.00 -8.18
C LYS A 110 -7.49 -20.91 -8.41
N PHE A 111 -7.69 -20.05 -9.42
CA PHE A 111 -6.84 -18.88 -9.63
C PHE A 111 -7.00 -17.89 -8.48
N VAL A 112 -8.25 -17.59 -8.09
CA VAL A 112 -8.55 -16.65 -7.00
C VAL A 112 -8.02 -17.18 -5.67
N GLU A 113 -8.24 -18.47 -5.36
CA GLU A 113 -7.69 -19.12 -4.16
C GLU A 113 -6.17 -19.03 -4.12
N GLY A 114 -5.50 -19.34 -5.24
CA GLY A 114 -4.05 -19.21 -5.35
C GLY A 114 -3.57 -17.76 -5.18
N PHE A 115 -4.28 -16.81 -5.76
CA PHE A 115 -3.96 -15.39 -5.64
C PHE A 115 -4.09 -14.89 -4.18
N LEU A 116 -5.18 -15.23 -3.50
CA LEU A 116 -5.37 -14.96 -2.07
C LEU A 116 -4.32 -15.69 -1.22
N GLY A 117 -3.91 -16.87 -1.64
CA GLY A 117 -2.85 -17.66 -1.02
C GLY A 117 -1.48 -16.97 -1.01
N ILE A 118 -1.19 -16.12 -2.02
CA ILE A 118 0.04 -15.29 -2.01
C ILE A 118 0.00 -14.31 -0.83
N ILE A 119 -1.15 -13.71 -0.59
CA ILE A 119 -1.36 -12.68 0.46
C ILE A 119 -1.32 -13.32 1.84
N THR A 120 -2.00 -14.45 2.01
CA THR A 120 -2.11 -15.15 3.30
C THR A 120 -0.92 -16.06 3.61
N GLY A 121 0.01 -16.25 2.67
CA GLY A 121 1.17 -17.13 2.83
C GLY A 121 0.86 -18.62 2.67
N HIS A 122 -0.31 -18.98 2.13
CA HIS A 122 -0.71 -20.37 1.86
C HIS A 122 -0.60 -20.64 0.36
N GLY A 123 0.13 -21.68 -0.01
CA GLY A 123 0.28 -22.07 -1.42
C GLY A 123 -1.07 -22.48 -2.04
N GLY A 124 -1.33 -22.06 -3.28
CA GLY A 124 -2.45 -22.54 -4.09
C GLY A 124 -2.12 -23.80 -4.86
N GLU A 125 -3.15 -24.44 -5.45
CA GLU A 125 -2.99 -25.65 -6.27
C GLU A 125 -2.43 -25.36 -7.67
N ILE A 126 -2.47 -24.10 -8.12
CA ILE A 126 -2.03 -23.69 -9.46
C ILE A 126 -0.75 -22.87 -9.42
N ASP A 127 0.03 -22.99 -10.50
CA ASP A 127 1.20 -22.13 -10.71
C ASP A 127 0.75 -20.74 -11.17
N LEU A 128 1.04 -19.72 -10.38
CA LEU A 128 0.76 -18.31 -10.67
C LEU A 128 1.95 -17.58 -11.31
N GLY A 129 2.97 -18.32 -11.76
CA GLY A 129 4.13 -17.77 -12.43
C GLY A 129 4.91 -16.79 -11.57
N LEU A 130 5.08 -15.56 -12.07
CA LEU A 130 5.85 -14.53 -11.39
C LEU A 130 5.09 -13.75 -10.31
N LEU A 131 3.78 -13.92 -10.18
CA LEU A 131 2.96 -13.13 -9.23
C LEU A 131 3.45 -13.20 -7.78
N PRO A 132 3.79 -14.39 -7.22
CA PRO A 132 4.33 -14.48 -5.85
C PRO A 132 5.64 -13.70 -5.68
N THR A 133 6.50 -13.74 -6.70
CA THR A 133 7.77 -13.00 -6.69
C THR A 133 7.52 -11.48 -6.72
N VAL A 134 6.62 -11.01 -7.59
CA VAL A 134 6.27 -9.59 -7.67
C VAL A 134 5.65 -9.10 -6.35
N TYR A 135 4.80 -9.91 -5.72
CA TYR A 135 4.23 -9.60 -4.40
C TYR A 135 5.32 -9.45 -3.33
N SER A 136 6.25 -10.41 -3.27
CA SER A 136 7.39 -10.38 -2.32
C SER A 136 8.29 -9.16 -2.55
N VAL A 137 8.57 -8.81 -3.81
CA VAL A 137 9.33 -7.60 -4.18
C VAL A 137 8.56 -6.34 -3.73
N THR A 138 7.24 -6.32 -3.89
CA THR A 138 6.41 -5.20 -3.42
C THR A 138 6.51 -5.02 -1.90
N GLY A 139 6.56 -6.10 -1.13
CA GLY A 139 6.80 -6.05 0.31
C GLY A 139 8.18 -5.46 0.68
N ILE A 140 9.23 -5.84 -0.06
CA ILE A 140 10.57 -5.25 0.12
C ILE A 140 10.57 -3.77 -0.22
N LEU A 141 9.90 -3.38 -1.30
CA LEU A 141 9.77 -1.97 -1.71
C LEU A 141 9.00 -1.15 -0.68
N TYR A 142 7.99 -1.72 -0.01
CA TYR A 142 7.28 -1.08 1.10
C TYR A 142 8.25 -0.64 2.19
N ILE A 143 9.06 -1.58 2.70
CA ILE A 143 10.03 -1.31 3.76
C ILE A 143 11.08 -0.31 3.29
N ALA A 144 11.68 -0.54 2.12
CA ALA A 144 12.71 0.31 1.57
C ALA A 144 12.21 1.75 1.33
N SER A 145 11.00 1.91 0.77
CA SER A 145 10.41 3.22 0.49
C SER A 145 10.17 4.02 1.77
N GLY A 146 9.55 3.40 2.76
CA GLY A 146 9.25 4.05 4.03
C GLY A 146 10.51 4.45 4.80
N LEU A 147 11.54 3.60 4.82
CA LEU A 147 12.82 3.92 5.42
C LEU A 147 13.53 5.06 4.68
N LEU A 148 13.74 4.92 3.36
CA LEU A 148 14.47 5.91 2.58
C LEU A 148 13.76 7.27 2.60
N PHE A 149 12.46 7.29 2.32
CA PHE A 149 11.70 8.52 2.25
C PHE A 149 11.47 9.14 3.62
N GLY A 150 11.22 8.31 4.66
CA GLY A 150 11.05 8.74 6.03
C GLY A 150 12.34 9.36 6.60
N ILE A 151 13.49 8.69 6.42
CA ILE A 151 14.80 9.21 6.86
C ILE A 151 15.16 10.49 6.10
N ALA A 152 14.91 10.54 4.78
CA ALA A 152 15.17 11.74 4.00
C ALA A 152 14.33 12.93 4.50
N THR A 153 13.04 12.72 4.73
CA THR A 153 12.13 13.74 5.27
C THR A 153 12.54 14.20 6.67
N PHE A 154 12.92 13.26 7.54
CA PHE A 154 13.42 13.56 8.88
C PHE A 154 14.68 14.44 8.84
N ARG A 155 15.63 14.11 7.96
CA ARG A 155 16.90 14.84 7.82
C ARG A 155 16.74 16.21 7.18
N ALA A 156 15.86 16.34 6.19
CA ALA A 156 15.57 17.59 5.49
C ALA A 156 15.01 18.68 6.45
N GLY A 157 14.22 18.30 7.44
CA GLY A 157 13.66 19.22 8.43
C GLY A 157 12.69 20.28 7.87
N VAL A 158 12.27 20.15 6.61
CA VAL A 158 11.27 21.01 5.96
C VAL A 158 9.87 20.71 6.47
N LEU A 159 9.61 19.43 6.67
CA LEU A 159 8.39 18.93 7.31
C LEU A 159 8.68 18.57 8.77
N PRO A 160 7.66 18.47 9.63
CA PRO A 160 7.87 18.06 11.02
C PRO A 160 8.64 16.74 11.10
N ARG A 161 9.74 16.74 11.82
CA ARG A 161 10.63 15.55 11.92
C ARG A 161 9.92 14.29 12.41
N TRP A 162 8.94 14.46 13.33
CA TRP A 162 8.16 13.33 13.83
C TRP A 162 7.41 12.60 12.69
N ALA A 163 6.97 13.31 11.63
CA ALA A 163 6.29 12.68 10.51
C ALA A 163 7.23 11.78 9.70
N GLY A 164 8.48 12.23 9.45
CA GLY A 164 9.51 11.40 8.82
C GLY A 164 9.89 10.18 9.67
N ALA A 165 10.04 10.37 10.99
CA ALA A 165 10.33 9.29 11.93
C ALA A 165 9.18 8.27 11.98
N LEU A 166 7.92 8.73 12.03
CA LEU A 166 6.74 7.87 12.02
C LEU A 166 6.65 7.05 10.74
N LEU A 167 6.91 7.66 9.58
CA LEU A 167 6.92 6.97 8.29
C LEU A 167 7.98 5.86 8.26
N ALA A 168 9.22 6.16 8.70
CA ALA A 168 10.29 5.18 8.77
C ALA A 168 9.98 4.04 9.75
N PHE A 169 9.41 4.35 10.91
CA PHE A 169 9.01 3.37 11.92
C PHE A 169 7.87 2.48 11.41
N ALA A 170 6.82 3.07 10.83
CA ALA A 170 5.68 2.34 10.30
C ALA A 170 6.08 1.35 9.19
N ALA A 171 7.11 1.66 8.41
CA ALA A 171 7.61 0.77 7.36
C ALA A 171 8.21 -0.53 7.89
N VAL A 172 8.77 -0.53 9.10
CA VAL A 172 9.36 -1.72 9.71
C VAL A 172 8.40 -2.44 10.67
N ALA A 173 7.29 -1.82 11.03
CA ALA A 173 6.30 -2.39 11.95
C ALA A 173 5.80 -3.80 11.52
N PRO A 174 5.57 -4.11 10.23
CA PRO A 174 5.17 -5.45 9.81
C PRO A 174 6.20 -6.53 10.12
N LEU A 175 7.49 -6.19 10.24
CA LEU A 175 8.54 -7.15 10.63
C LEU A 175 8.39 -7.65 12.06
N ALA A 176 7.68 -6.89 12.91
CA ALA A 176 7.35 -7.29 14.28
C ALA A 176 6.06 -8.13 14.36
N SER A 177 5.38 -8.37 13.25
CA SER A 177 4.11 -9.13 13.19
C SER A 177 4.19 -10.53 13.85
N PRO A 178 5.30 -11.30 13.75
CA PRO A 178 5.42 -12.58 14.46
C PRO A 178 5.36 -12.44 15.99
N LEU A 179 5.55 -11.23 16.52
CA LEU A 179 5.53 -10.93 17.94
C LEU A 179 4.14 -10.43 18.43
N GLN A 180 3.17 -10.31 17.51
CA GLN A 180 1.83 -9.85 17.86
C GLN A 180 0.95 -11.00 18.35
N PRO A 181 0.30 -10.88 19.50
CA PRO A 181 -0.54 -11.93 20.10
C PRO A 181 -1.82 -12.25 19.31
N TRP A 182 -2.12 -11.51 18.25
CA TRP A 182 -3.31 -11.68 17.39
C TRP A 182 -3.26 -12.95 16.52
N ASN A 183 -2.08 -13.57 16.35
CA ASN A 183 -1.93 -14.83 15.60
C ASN A 183 -2.33 -16.07 16.41
N CYS A 184 -2.91 -15.90 17.60
CA CYS A 184 -3.27 -16.99 18.50
C CYS A 184 -4.74 -17.43 18.45
N CYS A 185 -5.53 -17.01 17.45
CA CYS A 185 -6.83 -17.64 17.22
C CYS A 185 -6.67 -18.78 16.22
N PRO A 186 -6.66 -20.06 16.65
CA PRO A 186 -6.83 -21.16 15.73
C PRO A 186 -8.23 -21.00 15.13
N VAL A 187 -8.30 -20.94 13.80
CA VAL A 187 -9.55 -21.13 13.08
C VAL A 187 -10.04 -22.52 13.45
N SER A 188 -10.95 -22.60 14.41
CA SER A 188 -11.66 -23.84 14.71
C SER A 188 -12.51 -24.18 13.49
N ALA A 189 -12.24 -25.33 12.91
CA ALA A 189 -12.94 -25.97 11.81
C ALA A 189 -14.45 -26.08 12.03
#